data_79e729faa211ff391232041760c75a65
#
_entry.id   79e729faa211ff391232041760c75a65
#
_cell.length_a   1.000
_cell.length_b   1.000
_cell.length_c   1.000
_cell.angle_alpha   90.00
_cell.angle_beta   90.00
_cell.angle_gamma   90.00
#
_symmetry.space_group_name_H-M   'P 1'
#
loop_
_entity.id
_entity.type
_entity.pdbx_description
1 polymer ?
#
loop_
_entity_poly.entity_id
_entity_poly.type
_entity_poly.pdbx_seq_one_letter_code
_entity_poly.pdbx_strand_id
1 'polypeptide(L)'
;MATQGNGSDPAQDRPRRLAEDPEPYTPRYARQPARSSGTAQPGTGPARPHPEEPFDVDRVGLRDSEPGSGQAPGPQSEVAGDIPVYDRSRGFGRTMVRTTVGTLLPGTGLLGTRRTLLGLVIFTVSVIGLAALGITARLRPQILIGLVVSSTRFTALGIIIAAAAVLWVALVVGTYLISRPRRMTRTQRIIGSLVVFVMSLLLAVPTSLASAYAFTTGSVISQVFGNEHARSKTRPNITNQANPFADKERLNILLLGGDSGAGRDQDLGVRTDTVILASIDTHTGNTVLIQLPRNLENVPFPTGSDLAKVYPNGRVWDGTTGSEDSYMLNAVWNQVPQEHPELFKDTDFPGADATKLAVSGITGLSVDYFVMINIDGIQKLVDAMGGVTVNVNFPIAKGGHVDGYGDEACGVDGNLSVGANQHLDGANAMWYARSRCNDPDYDYGRMRRQSCLINAVIKQANPQTMLTRYEAIASAGQDMMSTDIPENLLDDIADLALKVKDG
;
A
#
# COMPACT_ATOMS: atom_id res chain seq x y z
N MET A 1 -24.78 52.40 -64.93
CA MET A 1 -25.12 53.74 -64.41
C MET A 1 -24.97 53.60 -62.91
N ALA A 2 -23.80 53.92 -62.31
CA ALA A 2 -23.39 55.15 -61.67
C ALA A 2 -24.41 55.56 -60.58
N THR A 3 -24.03 55.54 -59.29
CA THR A 3 -23.30 56.64 -58.66
C THR A 3 -22.73 56.24 -57.31
N GLN A 4 -21.53 56.75 -57.09
CA GLN A 4 -20.80 56.80 -55.84
C GLN A 4 -21.47 57.69 -54.79
N GLY A 5 -21.25 57.35 -53.52
CA GLY A 5 -21.50 58.20 -52.36
C GLY A 5 -20.43 57.98 -51.28
N ASN A 6 -19.47 58.88 -51.30
CA ASN A 6 -18.35 59.04 -50.38
C ASN A 6 -18.85 59.63 -49.03
N GLY A 7 -18.50 59.14 -47.90
CA GLY A 7 -18.81 59.70 -46.59
C GLY A 7 -17.64 59.41 -45.61
N SER A 8 -16.80 60.40 -45.46
CA SER A 8 -15.66 60.53 -44.63
C SER A 8 -15.96 60.40 -43.11
N ASP A 9 -15.14 59.59 -42.46
CA ASP A 9 -14.94 59.44 -41.04
C ASP A 9 -14.06 60.57 -40.44
N PRO A 10 -14.41 61.17 -39.32
CA PRO A 10 -13.43 61.86 -38.52
C PRO A 10 -12.98 61.08 -37.30
N ALA A 11 -11.75 60.69 -37.35
CA ALA A 11 -11.00 60.19 -36.22
C ALA A 11 -11.06 61.13 -35.00
N GLN A 12 -11.48 60.59 -33.88
CA GLN A 12 -11.27 61.20 -32.54
C GLN A 12 -10.11 60.53 -31.82
N ASP A 13 -9.06 61.31 -31.79
CA ASP A 13 -7.84 61.15 -31.02
C ASP A 13 -8.15 61.05 -29.51
N ARG A 14 -7.86 59.93 -28.87
CA ARG A 14 -7.78 59.78 -27.42
C ARG A 14 -6.40 59.33 -27.04
N PRO A 15 -5.74 59.99 -26.07
CA PRO A 15 -4.37 59.66 -25.68
C PRO A 15 -4.36 58.31 -24.97
N ARG A 16 -3.48 57.41 -25.38
CA ARG A 16 -3.11 56.17 -24.69
C ARG A 16 -2.55 56.51 -23.31
N ARG A 17 -3.28 56.08 -22.27
CA ARG A 17 -2.67 55.93 -20.94
C ARG A 17 -1.70 54.75 -21.01
N LEU A 18 -0.47 55.04 -20.69
CA LEU A 18 0.58 54.02 -20.41
C LEU A 18 0.06 53.17 -19.24
N ALA A 19 -0.11 51.86 -19.47
CA ALA A 19 -0.38 50.90 -18.43
C ALA A 19 0.87 50.83 -17.53
N GLU A 20 0.67 51.08 -16.25
CA GLU A 20 1.70 50.83 -15.22
C GLU A 20 1.96 49.33 -15.15
N ASP A 21 3.23 48.97 -15.16
CA ASP A 21 3.71 47.59 -14.98
C ASP A 21 3.17 47.05 -13.64
N PRO A 22 2.63 45.82 -13.60
CA PRO A 22 2.25 45.20 -12.33
C PRO A 22 3.50 44.81 -11.55
N GLU A 23 3.60 45.27 -10.31
CA GLU A 23 4.63 44.86 -9.36
C GLU A 23 4.70 43.34 -9.21
N PRO A 24 5.89 42.75 -9.02
CA PRO A 24 6.05 41.31 -8.88
C PRO A 24 5.37 40.80 -7.59
N TYR A 25 4.51 39.85 -7.76
CA TYR A 25 3.81 39.13 -6.68
C TYR A 25 4.82 38.34 -5.82
N THR A 26 5.03 38.77 -4.58
CA THR A 26 5.76 38.00 -3.58
C THR A 26 4.79 37.19 -2.73
N PRO A 27 4.90 35.87 -2.67
CA PRO A 27 4.06 35.06 -1.80
C PRO A 27 4.38 35.32 -0.31
N ARG A 28 3.39 35.75 0.44
CA ARG A 28 3.47 35.84 1.90
C ARG A 28 3.46 34.43 2.51
N TYR A 29 4.63 33.90 2.78
CA TYR A 29 4.74 32.81 3.76
C TYR A 29 4.46 33.35 5.15
N ALA A 30 3.43 32.83 5.78
CA ALA A 30 3.13 33.09 7.18
C ALA A 30 4.29 32.61 8.07
N ARG A 31 5.02 33.55 8.66
CA ARG A 31 5.99 33.25 9.70
C ARG A 31 5.24 32.86 10.97
N GLN A 32 5.42 31.63 11.40
CA GLN A 32 5.15 31.25 12.79
C GLN A 32 6.15 31.95 13.72
N PRO A 33 5.74 32.46 14.88
CA PRO A 33 6.66 33.09 15.81
C PRO A 33 7.52 32.04 16.51
N ALA A 34 8.83 32.24 16.44
CA ALA A 34 9.81 31.49 17.19
C ALA A 34 9.59 31.70 18.70
N ARG A 35 9.45 30.61 19.43
CA ARG A 35 9.50 30.62 20.90
C ARG A 35 10.94 30.93 21.34
N SER A 36 11.09 32.04 22.06
CA SER A 36 12.29 32.46 22.69
C SER A 36 12.76 31.43 23.74
N SER A 37 13.96 30.92 23.55
CA SER A 37 14.73 30.24 24.58
C SER A 37 15.25 31.24 25.58
N GLY A 38 14.69 31.23 26.79
CA GLY A 38 15.21 31.98 27.91
C GLY A 38 16.49 31.36 28.43
N THR A 39 17.57 32.12 28.33
CA THR A 39 18.81 31.92 29.05
C THR A 39 18.61 32.23 30.54
N ALA A 40 18.87 31.24 31.40
CA ALA A 40 19.11 31.47 32.81
C ALA A 40 20.57 31.15 33.12
N GLN A 41 21.29 32.15 33.54
CA GLN A 41 22.64 32.08 34.06
C GLN A 41 22.69 31.65 35.54
N PRO A 42 23.89 31.25 36.05
CA PRO A 42 24.06 30.35 37.18
C PRO A 42 24.18 31.08 38.53
N GLY A 43 23.63 30.46 39.55
CA GLY A 43 23.80 30.85 40.93
C GLY A 43 24.70 29.88 41.71
N THR A 44 25.89 30.32 41.97
CA THR A 44 26.79 30.15 43.14
C THR A 44 26.58 28.91 44.03
N GLY A 45 27.65 28.09 44.13
CA GLY A 45 27.90 27.14 45.22
C GLY A 45 28.24 27.88 46.55
N PRO A 46 28.89 27.31 47.54
CA PRO A 46 29.46 25.97 47.68
C PRO A 46 29.17 25.34 49.07
N ALA A 47 29.40 24.06 49.26
CA ALA A 47 29.85 23.55 50.55
C ALA A 47 30.44 22.12 50.41
N ARG A 48 31.73 22.03 50.49
CA ARG A 48 32.47 20.94 51.14
C ARG A 48 32.51 21.30 52.62
N PRO A 49 32.87 20.45 53.61
CA PRO A 49 33.91 19.42 53.55
C PRO A 49 33.67 18.18 54.44
N HIS A 50 34.45 17.18 54.20
CA HIS A 50 35.37 16.36 55.03
C HIS A 50 35.09 16.19 56.55
N PRO A 51 35.65 15.21 57.23
CA PRO A 51 36.68 14.25 56.83
C PRO A 51 36.46 12.79 57.32
N GLU A 52 37.29 11.94 56.82
CA GLU A 52 37.65 10.63 57.30
C GLU A 52 38.16 10.64 58.73
N GLU A 53 37.83 9.63 59.51
CA GLU A 53 38.67 9.17 60.59
C GLU A 53 38.87 7.64 60.51
N PRO A 54 40.10 7.17 60.79
CA PRO A 54 40.51 5.77 60.61
C PRO A 54 40.18 5.00 61.87
N PHE A 55 39.65 3.81 61.72
CA PHE A 55 39.52 2.88 62.88
C PHE A 55 40.80 2.04 63.02
N ASP A 56 41.40 2.24 64.12
CA ASP A 56 42.61 1.72 64.67
C ASP A 56 42.52 0.23 64.96
N VAL A 57 43.57 -0.45 64.57
CA VAL A 57 43.87 -1.84 64.93
C VAL A 57 44.79 -1.76 66.16
N ASP A 58 44.32 -2.22 67.26
CA ASP A 58 45.18 -2.86 68.31
C ASP A 58 44.33 -3.14 69.56
N ARG A 59 44.35 -4.34 69.94
CA ARG A 59 44.56 -4.91 71.26
C ARG A 59 43.97 -6.29 71.48
N VAL A 60 44.86 -7.17 71.68
CA VAL A 60 45.13 -8.02 72.89
C VAL A 60 44.41 -9.36 72.78
N GLY A 61 45.08 -10.46 72.96
CA GLY A 61 46.04 -10.89 73.91
C GLY A 61 46.48 -12.32 73.69
N LEU A 62 47.74 -12.45 73.83
CA LEU A 62 48.46 -13.70 73.99
C LEU A 62 48.07 -14.44 75.26
N ARG A 63 47.82 -15.72 75.19
CA ARG A 63 48.07 -16.66 76.31
C ARG A 63 48.68 -17.90 75.79
N ASP A 64 49.91 -18.03 76.11
CA ASP A 64 50.73 -19.22 76.06
C ASP A 64 50.16 -20.36 76.90
N SER A 65 50.26 -21.57 76.37
CA SER A 65 50.46 -22.78 77.16
C SER A 65 50.94 -23.90 76.28
N GLU A 66 52.22 -24.26 76.37
CA GLU A 66 52.83 -25.51 75.97
C GLU A 66 52.73 -26.52 77.11
N PRO A 67 53.30 -27.76 76.95
CA PRO A 67 53.08 -28.77 75.87
C PRO A 67 52.65 -30.12 76.49
N GLY A 68 52.13 -30.99 75.66
CA GLY A 68 51.81 -32.38 76.02
C GLY A 68 52.19 -33.35 74.88
N SER A 69 53.24 -34.09 75.12
CA SER A 69 53.78 -35.17 74.32
C SER A 69 52.81 -36.33 74.15
N GLY A 70 52.60 -36.79 72.92
CA GLY A 70 51.83 -38.00 72.65
C GLY A 70 52.01 -38.49 71.20
N GLN A 71 52.63 -39.65 71.08
CA GLN A 71 53.04 -40.48 69.96
C GLN A 71 52.09 -40.45 68.73
N ALA A 72 52.74 -40.49 67.59
CA ALA A 72 52.15 -40.74 66.26
C ALA A 72 51.68 -42.18 66.04
N PRO A 73 50.64 -42.46 65.28
CA PRO A 73 50.49 -43.57 64.38
C PRO A 73 50.50 -43.11 62.92
N GLY A 74 51.09 -43.95 62.09
CA GLY A 74 51.53 -43.77 60.72
C GLY A 74 50.46 -43.42 59.68
N PRO A 75 50.88 -43.17 58.44
CA PRO A 75 50.02 -42.58 57.39
C PRO A 75 49.02 -43.61 56.86
N GLN A 76 47.74 -43.41 57.15
CA GLN A 76 46.71 -44.02 56.36
C GLN A 76 46.52 -43.11 55.11
N SER A 77 46.80 -43.70 53.94
CA SER A 77 46.50 -43.17 52.64
C SER A 77 45.01 -42.97 52.54
N GLU A 78 44.53 -41.75 52.82
CA GLU A 78 43.20 -41.31 52.35
C GLU A 78 43.23 -41.28 50.84
N VAL A 79 42.51 -42.22 50.25
CA VAL A 79 42.08 -42.19 48.90
C VAL A 79 41.32 -40.86 48.76
N ALA A 80 41.97 -39.87 48.17
CA ALA A 80 41.31 -38.65 47.70
C ALA A 80 40.28 -39.10 46.67
N GLY A 81 39.03 -39.28 47.15
CA GLY A 81 37.88 -39.45 46.26
C GLY A 81 37.84 -38.27 45.29
N ASP A 82 38.00 -38.55 44.01
CA ASP A 82 37.82 -37.64 42.92
C ASP A 82 36.47 -36.95 43.13
N ILE A 83 36.47 -35.76 43.69
CA ILE A 83 35.29 -34.89 43.67
C ILE A 83 35.11 -34.55 42.20
N PRO A 84 34.02 -35.00 41.55
CA PRO A 84 33.82 -34.73 40.15
C PRO A 84 33.82 -33.23 39.95
N VAL A 85 34.85 -32.69 39.33
CA VAL A 85 34.90 -31.29 38.89
C VAL A 85 33.72 -31.11 37.95
N TYR A 86 32.64 -30.53 38.47
CA TYR A 86 31.45 -30.26 37.67
C TYR A 86 31.85 -29.30 36.56
N ASP A 87 31.95 -29.84 35.33
CA ASP A 87 32.34 -29.11 34.15
C ASP A 87 31.25 -28.07 33.82
N ARG A 88 31.44 -26.86 34.31
CA ARG A 88 30.55 -25.71 34.14
C ARG A 88 30.37 -25.36 32.67
N SER A 89 31.36 -25.68 31.83
CA SER A 89 31.33 -25.36 30.39
C SER A 89 30.35 -26.25 29.63
N ARG A 90 30.30 -27.54 29.98
CA ARG A 90 29.36 -28.51 29.34
C ARG A 90 27.91 -28.19 29.65
N GLY A 91 27.61 -27.70 30.85
CA GLY A 91 26.25 -27.29 31.23
C GLY A 91 25.75 -26.06 30.42
N PHE A 92 26.61 -25.06 30.25
CA PHE A 92 26.30 -23.84 29.50
C PHE A 92 26.17 -24.14 28.00
N GLY A 93 27.10 -24.90 27.41
CA GLY A 93 27.04 -25.28 25.99
C GLY A 93 25.73 -26.01 25.64
N ARG A 94 25.31 -26.97 26.47
CA ARG A 94 24.00 -27.66 26.30
C ARG A 94 22.81 -26.70 26.35
N THR A 95 22.84 -25.70 27.20
CA THR A 95 21.77 -24.68 27.28
C THR A 95 21.74 -23.87 26.00
N MET A 96 22.87 -23.44 25.47
CA MET A 96 22.92 -22.67 24.21
C MET A 96 22.38 -23.50 23.04
N VAL A 97 22.85 -24.76 22.88
CA VAL A 97 22.35 -25.66 21.83
C VAL A 97 20.82 -25.84 21.93
N ARG A 98 20.29 -26.10 23.13
CA ARG A 98 18.85 -26.26 23.33
C ARG A 98 18.05 -25.01 22.98
N THR A 99 18.56 -23.83 23.36
CA THR A 99 17.89 -22.56 23.05
C THR A 99 17.91 -22.31 21.56
N THR A 100 19.06 -22.50 20.89
CA THR A 100 19.17 -22.28 19.43
C THR A 100 18.32 -23.26 18.64
N VAL A 101 18.37 -24.56 18.96
CA VAL A 101 17.54 -25.57 18.29
C VAL A 101 16.06 -25.35 18.60
N GLY A 102 15.73 -24.97 19.83
CA GLY A 102 14.35 -24.62 20.21
C GLY A 102 13.82 -23.35 19.54
N THR A 103 14.70 -22.46 19.07
CA THR A 103 14.33 -21.29 18.26
C THR A 103 13.94 -21.71 16.84
N LEU A 104 14.68 -22.64 16.24
CA LEU A 104 14.40 -23.13 14.88
C LEU A 104 13.19 -24.07 14.83
N LEU A 105 13.06 -24.93 15.83
CA LEU A 105 11.99 -25.92 15.94
C LEU A 105 11.29 -25.78 17.30
N PRO A 106 10.14 -25.11 17.36
CA PRO A 106 9.43 -24.86 18.61
C PRO A 106 9.17 -26.13 19.40
N GLY A 107 9.45 -26.09 20.72
CA GLY A 107 9.29 -27.22 21.61
C GLY A 107 10.51 -28.11 21.77
N THR A 108 11.40 -28.23 20.78
CA THR A 108 12.60 -29.12 20.87
C THR A 108 13.55 -28.70 21.99
N GLY A 109 13.66 -27.41 22.29
CA GLY A 109 14.52 -26.91 23.39
C GLY A 109 14.10 -27.37 24.78
N LEU A 110 12.84 -27.78 24.96
CA LEU A 110 12.33 -28.33 26.22
C LEU A 110 12.51 -29.83 26.34
N LEU A 111 12.89 -30.53 25.25
CA LEU A 111 13.15 -31.96 25.27
C LEU A 111 14.37 -32.26 26.17
N GLY A 112 14.24 -33.23 27.07
CA GLY A 112 15.25 -33.56 28.07
C GLY A 112 15.34 -32.58 29.25
N THR A 113 14.29 -31.74 29.47
CA THR A 113 14.08 -30.97 30.69
C THR A 113 12.98 -31.63 31.51
N ARG A 114 12.69 -31.11 32.72
CA ARG A 114 11.53 -31.56 33.50
C ARG A 114 10.17 -31.37 32.81
N ARG A 115 10.13 -30.58 31.73
CA ARG A 115 8.92 -30.27 30.94
C ARG A 115 8.97 -30.89 29.54
N THR A 116 9.59 -32.06 29.40
CA THR A 116 9.70 -32.78 28.12
C THR A 116 8.36 -33.02 27.45
N LEU A 117 7.32 -33.38 28.21
CA LEU A 117 5.98 -33.59 27.67
C LEU A 117 5.42 -32.33 27.01
N LEU A 118 5.55 -31.16 27.65
CA LEU A 118 5.14 -29.87 27.09
C LEU A 118 5.95 -29.57 25.81
N GLY A 119 7.25 -29.83 25.82
CA GLY A 119 8.10 -29.64 24.63
C GLY A 119 7.66 -30.55 23.47
N LEU A 120 7.31 -31.80 23.75
CA LEU A 120 6.82 -32.75 22.75
C LEU A 120 5.48 -32.29 22.14
N VAL A 121 4.54 -31.86 22.97
CA VAL A 121 3.24 -31.36 22.50
C VAL A 121 3.43 -30.14 21.58
N ILE A 122 4.22 -29.15 22.01
CA ILE A 122 4.46 -27.95 21.21
C ILE A 122 5.14 -28.33 19.88
N PHE A 123 6.14 -29.18 19.91
CA PHE A 123 6.82 -29.65 18.71
C PHE A 123 5.88 -30.36 17.74
N THR A 124 5.09 -31.31 18.23
CA THR A 124 4.14 -32.08 17.43
C THR A 124 3.09 -31.14 16.80
N VAL A 125 2.51 -30.22 17.58
CA VAL A 125 1.54 -29.23 17.06
C VAL A 125 2.18 -28.34 15.98
N SER A 126 3.43 -27.89 16.20
CA SER A 126 4.14 -27.06 15.22
C SER A 126 4.42 -27.82 13.92
N VAL A 127 4.87 -29.07 14.01
CA VAL A 127 5.12 -29.93 12.84
C VAL A 127 3.84 -30.23 12.07
N ILE A 128 2.78 -30.59 12.77
CA ILE A 128 1.45 -30.83 12.14
C ILE A 128 0.94 -29.56 11.48
N GLY A 129 1.04 -28.41 12.15
CA GLY A 129 0.61 -27.13 11.58
C GLY A 129 1.38 -26.76 10.31
N LEU A 130 2.72 -26.89 10.31
CA LEU A 130 3.55 -26.63 9.13
C LEU A 130 3.25 -27.63 8.00
N ALA A 131 3.08 -28.91 8.33
CA ALA A 131 2.73 -29.93 7.34
C ALA A 131 1.34 -29.66 6.73
N ALA A 132 0.34 -29.32 7.55
CA ALA A 132 -0.99 -28.96 7.08
C ALA A 132 -0.94 -27.75 6.15
N LEU A 133 -0.20 -26.69 6.51
CA LEU A 133 0.00 -25.51 5.69
C LEU A 133 0.66 -25.87 4.34
N GLY A 134 1.73 -26.66 4.36
CA GLY A 134 2.43 -27.10 3.15
C GLY A 134 1.55 -27.97 2.23
N ILE A 135 0.78 -28.89 2.81
CA ILE A 135 -0.17 -29.74 2.09
C ILE A 135 -1.27 -28.89 1.46
N THR A 136 -1.85 -27.95 2.22
CA THR A 136 -2.89 -27.05 1.72
C THR A 136 -2.35 -26.17 0.60
N ALA A 137 -1.15 -25.61 0.76
CA ALA A 137 -0.49 -24.82 -0.29
C ALA A 137 -0.27 -25.61 -1.59
N ARG A 138 0.01 -26.90 -1.48
CA ARG A 138 0.29 -27.76 -2.65
C ARG A 138 -0.97 -28.32 -3.32
N LEU A 139 -1.96 -28.72 -2.52
CA LEU A 139 -3.14 -29.42 -3.03
C LEU A 139 -4.36 -28.52 -3.26
N ARG A 140 -4.47 -27.43 -2.50
CA ARG A 140 -5.59 -26.48 -2.54
C ARG A 140 -5.13 -25.04 -2.39
N PRO A 141 -4.35 -24.50 -3.35
CA PRO A 141 -3.88 -23.11 -3.28
C PRO A 141 -5.02 -22.10 -3.19
N GLN A 142 -6.21 -22.43 -3.73
CA GLN A 142 -7.43 -21.60 -3.67
C GLN A 142 -7.84 -21.26 -2.23
N ILE A 143 -7.67 -22.21 -1.25
CA ILE A 143 -7.97 -21.93 0.15
C ILE A 143 -7.04 -20.83 0.71
N LEU A 144 -5.78 -20.84 0.30
CA LEU A 144 -4.82 -19.80 0.70
C LEU A 144 -5.11 -18.47 0.03
N ILE A 145 -5.54 -18.48 -1.23
CA ILE A 145 -5.98 -17.29 -1.96
C ILE A 145 -7.21 -16.69 -1.26
N GLY A 146 -8.20 -17.51 -0.90
CA GLY A 146 -9.38 -17.04 -0.18
C GLY A 146 -9.08 -16.48 1.23
N LEU A 147 -7.99 -16.94 1.89
CA LEU A 147 -7.51 -16.31 3.12
C LEU A 147 -6.92 -14.91 2.87
N VAL A 148 -6.41 -14.68 1.65
CA VAL A 148 -5.64 -13.50 1.26
C VAL A 148 -6.52 -12.38 0.67
N VAL A 149 -7.80 -12.64 0.39
CA VAL A 149 -8.66 -11.68 -0.32
C VAL A 149 -9.70 -10.98 0.58
N SER A 150 -9.89 -11.45 1.82
CA SER A 150 -10.83 -10.83 2.76
C SER A 150 -10.13 -9.97 3.81
N SER A 151 -10.57 -8.72 3.98
CA SER A 151 -10.04 -7.77 4.97
C SER A 151 -10.09 -8.31 6.40
N THR A 152 -11.21 -8.93 6.76
CA THR A 152 -11.41 -9.54 8.08
C THR A 152 -10.46 -10.72 8.31
N ARG A 153 -10.27 -11.58 7.30
CA ARG A 153 -9.35 -12.71 7.38
C ARG A 153 -7.89 -12.27 7.46
N PHE A 154 -7.50 -11.22 6.71
CA PHE A 154 -6.17 -10.63 6.81
C PHE A 154 -5.91 -10.03 8.18
N THR A 155 -6.85 -9.28 8.72
CA THR A 155 -6.72 -8.71 10.07
C THR A 155 -6.59 -9.83 11.12
N ALA A 156 -7.41 -10.89 11.03
CA ALA A 156 -7.30 -12.06 11.89
C ALA A 156 -5.93 -12.77 11.73
N LEU A 157 -5.44 -12.92 10.50
CA LEU A 157 -4.13 -13.51 10.22
C LEU A 157 -3.01 -12.67 10.85
N GLY A 158 -3.07 -11.34 10.76
CA GLY A 158 -2.13 -10.43 11.41
C GLY A 158 -2.10 -10.61 12.93
N ILE A 159 -3.27 -10.72 13.57
CA ILE A 159 -3.38 -10.99 15.01
C ILE A 159 -2.79 -12.37 15.36
N ILE A 160 -3.09 -13.40 14.57
CA ILE A 160 -2.59 -14.77 14.80
C ILE A 160 -1.05 -14.79 14.68
N ILE A 161 -0.47 -14.14 13.66
CA ILE A 161 0.98 -14.05 13.47
C ILE A 161 1.62 -13.32 14.66
N ALA A 162 1.06 -12.20 15.10
CA ALA A 162 1.56 -11.43 16.23
C ALA A 162 1.52 -12.26 17.54
N ALA A 163 0.39 -12.93 17.81
CA ALA A 163 0.24 -13.78 18.98
C ALA A 163 1.21 -14.98 18.95
N ALA A 164 1.35 -15.63 17.80
CA ALA A 164 2.30 -16.72 17.60
C ALA A 164 3.76 -16.27 17.81
N ALA A 165 4.12 -15.06 17.34
CA ALA A 165 5.44 -14.48 17.55
C ALA A 165 5.75 -14.25 19.03
N VAL A 166 4.79 -13.65 19.76
CA VAL A 166 4.93 -13.43 21.22
C VAL A 166 5.11 -14.75 21.96
N LEU A 167 4.26 -15.74 21.64
CA LEU A 167 4.36 -17.08 22.23
C LEU A 167 5.71 -17.75 21.90
N TRP A 168 6.20 -17.61 20.68
CA TRP A 168 7.47 -18.19 20.26
C TRP A 168 8.66 -17.52 20.96
N VAL A 169 8.68 -16.20 21.03
CA VAL A 169 9.71 -15.47 21.81
C VAL A 169 9.65 -15.87 23.29
N ALA A 170 8.46 -15.95 23.88
CA ALA A 170 8.29 -16.42 25.26
C ALA A 170 8.80 -17.84 25.46
N LEU A 171 8.62 -18.73 24.46
CA LEU A 171 9.14 -20.10 24.47
C LEU A 171 10.69 -20.12 24.42
N VAL A 172 11.30 -19.28 23.58
CA VAL A 172 12.76 -19.15 23.49
C VAL A 172 13.35 -18.68 24.82
N VAL A 173 12.80 -17.60 25.39
CA VAL A 173 13.20 -17.07 26.69
C VAL A 173 12.96 -18.10 27.80
N GLY A 174 11.78 -18.72 27.81
CA GLY A 174 11.43 -19.78 28.79
C GLY A 174 12.36 -20.98 28.71
N THR A 175 12.70 -21.44 27.50
CA THR A 175 13.67 -22.55 27.31
C THR A 175 15.02 -22.20 27.89
N TYR A 176 15.52 -20.99 27.65
CA TYR A 176 16.78 -20.53 28.26
C TYR A 176 16.71 -20.48 29.78
N LEU A 177 15.67 -19.88 30.36
CA LEU A 177 15.49 -19.75 31.80
C LEU A 177 15.37 -21.10 32.50
N ILE A 178 14.68 -22.07 31.90
CA ILE A 178 14.51 -23.42 32.43
C ILE A 178 15.82 -24.25 32.32
N SER A 179 16.55 -24.06 31.21
CA SER A 179 17.75 -24.88 30.90
C SER A 179 19.05 -24.32 31.49
N ARG A 180 19.06 -23.05 31.93
CA ARG A 180 20.27 -22.39 32.43
C ARG A 180 20.82 -23.06 33.71
N PRO A 181 22.16 -23.25 33.84
CA PRO A 181 22.76 -23.76 35.05
C PRO A 181 22.60 -22.82 36.24
N ARG A 182 22.38 -23.33 37.43
CA ARG A 182 22.21 -22.53 38.65
C ARG A 182 23.43 -21.66 38.99
N ARG A 183 24.66 -22.10 38.63
CA ARG A 183 25.92 -21.37 38.86
C ARG A 183 26.51 -20.99 37.49
N MET A 184 26.38 -19.72 37.10
CA MET A 184 26.93 -19.15 35.87
C MET A 184 27.89 -18.01 36.21
N THR A 185 29.01 -17.90 35.46
CA THR A 185 29.89 -16.73 35.51
C THR A 185 29.16 -15.49 34.94
N ARG A 186 29.65 -14.29 35.24
CA ARG A 186 29.12 -13.04 34.67
C ARG A 186 29.17 -13.10 33.14
N THR A 187 30.28 -13.53 32.57
CA THR A 187 30.49 -13.66 31.12
C THR A 187 29.47 -14.63 30.48
N GLN A 188 29.27 -15.81 31.08
CA GLN A 188 28.28 -16.80 30.58
C GLN A 188 26.84 -16.23 30.61
N ARG A 189 26.51 -15.43 31.63
CA ARG A 189 25.19 -14.78 31.73
C ARG A 189 25.03 -13.74 30.65
N ILE A 190 26.03 -12.89 30.39
CA ILE A 190 26.00 -11.88 29.34
C ILE A 190 25.89 -12.54 27.98
N ILE A 191 26.74 -13.51 27.66
CA ILE A 191 26.71 -14.22 26.38
C ILE A 191 25.34 -14.91 26.18
N GLY A 192 24.85 -15.62 27.20
CA GLY A 192 23.58 -16.31 27.14
C GLY A 192 22.41 -15.36 26.90
N SER A 193 22.36 -14.22 27.61
CA SER A 193 21.34 -13.20 27.40
C SER A 193 21.43 -12.56 26.02
N LEU A 194 22.65 -12.32 25.52
CA LEU A 194 22.87 -11.76 24.17
C LEU A 194 22.38 -12.73 23.07
N VAL A 195 22.70 -14.02 23.19
CA VAL A 195 22.23 -15.04 22.25
C VAL A 195 20.71 -15.11 22.24
N VAL A 196 20.06 -15.15 23.42
CA VAL A 196 18.59 -15.14 23.52
C VAL A 196 18.00 -13.88 22.90
N PHE A 197 18.59 -12.73 23.16
CA PHE A 197 18.15 -11.46 22.57
C PHE A 197 18.23 -11.48 21.04
N VAL A 198 19.38 -11.90 20.49
CA VAL A 198 19.58 -12.00 19.04
C VAL A 198 18.61 -13.01 18.42
N MET A 199 18.42 -14.17 19.04
CA MET A 199 17.46 -15.18 18.55
C MET A 199 16.01 -14.67 18.61
N SER A 200 15.66 -13.96 19.68
CA SER A 200 14.33 -13.32 19.79
C SER A 200 14.13 -12.24 18.76
N LEU A 201 15.16 -11.44 18.46
CA LEU A 201 15.11 -10.40 17.42
C LEU A 201 14.97 -11.00 16.01
N LEU A 202 15.72 -12.08 15.72
CA LEU A 202 15.63 -12.82 14.45
C LEU A 202 14.23 -13.41 14.20
N LEU A 203 13.47 -13.70 15.25
CA LEU A 203 12.08 -14.13 15.15
C LEU A 203 11.11 -12.94 15.11
N ALA A 204 11.30 -11.98 16.01
CA ALA A 204 10.36 -10.86 16.18
C ALA A 204 10.31 -9.95 14.96
N VAL A 205 11.46 -9.66 14.33
CA VAL A 205 11.50 -8.72 13.19
C VAL A 205 10.73 -9.25 11.98
N PRO A 206 11.00 -10.46 11.45
CA PRO A 206 10.24 -10.96 10.29
C PRO A 206 8.74 -11.17 10.59
N THR A 207 8.41 -11.64 11.79
CA THR A 207 7.01 -11.88 12.16
C THR A 207 6.24 -10.59 12.41
N SER A 208 6.87 -9.55 12.99
CA SER A 208 6.24 -8.23 13.12
C SER A 208 6.01 -7.58 11.75
N LEU A 209 6.97 -7.72 10.82
CA LEU A 209 6.82 -7.24 9.45
C LEU A 209 5.69 -7.98 8.72
N ALA A 210 5.63 -9.31 8.83
CA ALA A 210 4.54 -10.10 8.25
C ALA A 210 3.17 -9.73 8.84
N SER A 211 3.10 -9.50 10.16
CA SER A 211 1.87 -9.04 10.82
C SER A 211 1.47 -7.64 10.35
N ALA A 212 2.42 -6.70 10.25
CA ALA A 212 2.17 -5.35 9.74
C ALA A 212 1.63 -5.40 8.29
N TYR A 213 2.23 -6.21 7.42
CA TYR A 213 1.74 -6.39 6.05
C TYR A 213 0.32 -6.95 6.01
N ALA A 214 -0.01 -7.91 6.89
CA ALA A 214 -1.36 -8.44 6.96
C ALA A 214 -2.38 -7.36 7.38
N PHE A 215 -2.06 -6.52 8.36
CA PHE A 215 -2.93 -5.41 8.77
C PHE A 215 -3.08 -4.36 7.65
N THR A 216 -1.98 -3.95 7.02
CA THR A 216 -2.01 -2.98 5.92
C THR A 216 -2.84 -3.51 4.75
N THR A 217 -2.66 -4.78 4.35
CA THR A 217 -3.46 -5.40 3.30
C THR A 217 -4.95 -5.43 3.67
N GLY A 218 -5.28 -5.84 4.89
CA GLY A 218 -6.66 -5.83 5.37
C GLY A 218 -7.30 -4.44 5.30
N SER A 219 -6.58 -3.38 5.68
CA SER A 219 -7.08 -2.01 5.59
C SER A 219 -7.24 -1.52 4.15
N VAL A 220 -6.33 -1.86 3.23
CA VAL A 220 -6.45 -1.55 1.81
C VAL A 220 -7.70 -2.20 1.21
N ILE A 221 -7.88 -3.50 1.45
CA ILE A 221 -9.05 -4.22 0.94
C ILE A 221 -10.34 -3.59 1.47
N SER A 222 -10.42 -3.31 2.78
CA SER A 222 -11.62 -2.73 3.37
C SER A 222 -11.91 -1.30 2.88
N GLN A 223 -10.91 -0.51 2.55
CA GLN A 223 -11.11 0.85 2.03
C GLN A 223 -11.51 0.87 0.55
N VAL A 224 -10.92 0.00 -0.26
CA VAL A 224 -11.21 -0.06 -1.71
C VAL A 224 -12.48 -0.84 -2.00
N PHE A 225 -12.70 -1.96 -1.31
CA PHE A 225 -13.78 -2.92 -1.58
C PHE A 225 -14.78 -3.07 -0.42
N GLY A 226 -14.57 -2.39 0.69
CA GLY A 226 -15.26 -2.61 1.97
C GLY A 226 -16.73 -2.16 2.02
N ASN A 227 -17.27 -1.71 0.90
CA ASN A 227 -18.64 -1.24 0.84
C ASN A 227 -19.62 -2.34 0.40
N GLU A 228 -19.72 -3.44 1.17
CA GLU A 228 -20.70 -4.51 0.91
C GLU A 228 -22.14 -3.97 0.87
N HIS A 229 -22.42 -2.94 1.68
CA HIS A 229 -23.72 -2.28 1.76
C HIS A 229 -23.85 -1.06 0.81
N ALA A 230 -22.80 -0.76 0.03
CA ALA A 230 -22.88 0.33 -0.93
C ALA A 230 -23.97 0.04 -1.97
N ARG A 231 -24.81 1.03 -2.17
CA ARG A 231 -25.93 0.96 -3.12
C ARG A 231 -25.45 1.35 -4.50
N SER A 232 -25.80 0.58 -5.51
CA SER A 232 -25.61 0.88 -6.92
C SER A 232 -26.83 0.40 -7.69
N LYS A 233 -27.38 1.24 -8.55
CA LYS A 233 -28.56 0.90 -9.37
C LYS A 233 -28.24 -0.03 -10.54
N THR A 234 -26.98 -0.09 -10.93
CA THR A 234 -26.52 -0.85 -12.10
C THR A 234 -25.75 -2.10 -11.74
N ARG A 235 -25.42 -2.31 -10.46
CA ARG A 235 -24.72 -3.51 -9.99
C ARG A 235 -25.66 -4.73 -10.09
N PRO A 236 -25.18 -5.89 -10.60
CA PRO A 236 -26.01 -7.08 -10.69
C PRO A 236 -26.39 -7.61 -9.28
N ASN A 237 -27.60 -8.11 -9.16
CA ASN A 237 -28.02 -8.79 -7.94
C ASN A 237 -27.53 -10.24 -7.99
N ILE A 238 -26.53 -10.57 -7.17
CA ILE A 238 -25.96 -11.92 -7.08
C ILE A 238 -26.68 -12.68 -5.98
N THR A 239 -27.51 -13.63 -6.39
CA THR A 239 -28.29 -14.48 -5.48
C THR A 239 -27.54 -15.73 -5.02
N ASN A 240 -26.62 -16.25 -5.85
CA ASN A 240 -25.82 -17.44 -5.56
C ASN A 240 -24.43 -17.05 -5.10
N GLN A 241 -24.21 -16.95 -3.79
CA GLN A 241 -22.91 -16.62 -3.21
C GLN A 241 -21.86 -17.75 -3.34
N ALA A 242 -22.28 -18.98 -3.55
CA ALA A 242 -21.36 -20.12 -3.69
C ALA A 242 -20.74 -20.21 -5.08
N ASN A 243 -21.41 -19.69 -6.11
CA ASN A 243 -20.89 -19.54 -7.46
C ASN A 243 -21.53 -18.31 -8.11
N PRO A 244 -20.99 -17.12 -7.85
CA PRO A 244 -21.59 -15.84 -8.26
C PRO A 244 -21.75 -15.68 -9.78
N PHE A 245 -20.94 -16.38 -10.57
CA PHE A 245 -20.91 -16.28 -12.03
C PHE A 245 -21.50 -17.51 -12.75
N ALA A 246 -22.15 -18.44 -12.02
CA ALA A 246 -22.67 -19.69 -12.61
C ALA A 246 -23.65 -19.44 -13.77
N ASP A 247 -24.50 -18.43 -13.62
CA ASP A 247 -25.56 -18.09 -14.56
C ASP A 247 -25.14 -16.94 -15.52
N LYS A 248 -23.87 -16.54 -15.49
CA LYS A 248 -23.31 -15.46 -16.31
C LYS A 248 -22.25 -16.01 -17.27
N GLU A 249 -22.52 -15.97 -18.56
CA GLU A 249 -21.53 -16.34 -19.57
C GLU A 249 -20.37 -15.34 -19.60
N ARG A 250 -20.68 -14.04 -19.41
CA ARG A 250 -19.68 -12.97 -19.45
C ARG A 250 -19.87 -12.00 -18.30
N LEU A 251 -18.75 -11.62 -17.70
CA LEU A 251 -18.66 -10.52 -16.73
C LEU A 251 -18.11 -9.28 -17.42
N ASN A 252 -18.86 -8.19 -17.37
CA ASN A 252 -18.50 -6.95 -18.02
C ASN A 252 -18.06 -5.91 -16.99
N ILE A 253 -16.76 -5.60 -16.99
CA ILE A 253 -16.17 -4.64 -16.05
C ILE A 253 -15.75 -3.40 -16.81
N LEU A 254 -16.25 -2.25 -16.37
CA LEU A 254 -15.90 -0.95 -16.91
C LEU A 254 -14.62 -0.42 -16.25
N LEU A 255 -13.56 -0.32 -17.01
CA LEU A 255 -12.27 0.23 -16.58
C LEU A 255 -12.22 1.70 -16.96
N LEU A 256 -12.07 2.57 -15.98
CA LEU A 256 -12.06 4.02 -16.14
C LEU A 256 -10.73 4.60 -15.68
N GLY A 257 -10.18 5.53 -16.46
CA GLY A 257 -9.11 6.41 -16.04
C GLY A 257 -9.69 7.78 -15.69
N GLY A 258 -9.70 8.11 -14.40
CA GLY A 258 -10.20 9.40 -13.92
C GLY A 258 -9.11 10.46 -13.90
N ASP A 259 -9.36 11.63 -14.46
CA ASP A 259 -8.49 12.79 -14.36
C ASP A 259 -9.00 13.73 -13.25
N SER A 260 -8.76 13.35 -12.01
CA SER A 260 -8.99 14.18 -10.82
C SER A 260 -7.63 14.53 -10.22
N GLY A 261 -7.08 15.70 -10.58
CA GLY A 261 -5.77 16.16 -10.11
C GLY A 261 -5.85 17.39 -9.22
N ALA A 262 -4.93 17.51 -8.25
CA ALA A 262 -4.74 18.73 -7.49
C ALA A 262 -4.34 19.87 -8.45
N GLY A 263 -5.17 20.89 -8.53
CA GLY A 263 -4.96 22.06 -9.41
C GLY A 263 -5.93 22.16 -10.60
N ARG A 264 -6.89 21.23 -10.73
CA ARG A 264 -8.02 21.42 -11.63
C ARG A 264 -9.13 22.23 -10.98
N ASP A 265 -9.82 22.98 -11.82
CA ASP A 265 -11.03 23.71 -11.45
C ASP A 265 -12.01 22.70 -10.81
N GLN A 266 -12.34 22.92 -9.54
CA GLN A 266 -13.28 22.06 -8.80
C GLN A 266 -14.66 22.00 -9.47
N ASP A 267 -14.99 23.01 -10.28
CA ASP A 267 -16.23 23.12 -11.01
C ASP A 267 -16.33 22.16 -12.21
N LEU A 268 -15.19 21.70 -12.76
CA LEU A 268 -15.18 20.76 -13.89
C LEU A 268 -15.35 19.30 -13.47
N GLY A 269 -15.09 18.96 -12.19
CA GLY A 269 -15.21 17.61 -11.64
C GLY A 269 -14.31 16.57 -12.29
N VAL A 270 -14.51 15.32 -11.91
CA VAL A 270 -13.76 14.17 -12.48
C VAL A 270 -14.25 13.90 -13.90
N ARG A 271 -13.32 13.85 -14.88
CA ARG A 271 -13.59 13.37 -16.24
C ARG A 271 -12.95 12.00 -16.44
N THR A 272 -13.67 11.10 -17.12
CA THR A 272 -13.17 9.76 -17.43
C THR A 272 -12.45 9.77 -18.77
N ASP A 273 -11.16 10.07 -18.75
CA ASP A 273 -10.33 10.22 -19.94
C ASP A 273 -9.93 8.89 -20.60
N THR A 274 -10.14 7.79 -19.93
CA THR A 274 -10.00 6.43 -20.45
C THR A 274 -11.27 5.66 -20.14
N VAL A 275 -11.90 5.07 -21.15
CA VAL A 275 -13.13 4.28 -21.03
C VAL A 275 -12.94 2.98 -21.77
N ILE A 276 -12.81 1.86 -21.05
CA ILE A 276 -12.60 0.53 -21.61
C ILE A 276 -13.60 -0.44 -20.96
N LEU A 277 -14.39 -1.13 -21.76
CA LEU A 277 -15.23 -2.23 -21.31
C LEU A 277 -14.46 -3.54 -21.50
N ALA A 278 -14.12 -4.18 -20.39
CA ALA A 278 -13.55 -5.53 -20.36
C ALA A 278 -14.69 -6.55 -20.24
N SER A 279 -14.94 -7.30 -21.30
CA SER A 279 -15.93 -8.38 -21.33
C SER A 279 -15.21 -9.72 -21.20
N ILE A 280 -15.37 -10.39 -20.07
CA ILE A 280 -14.61 -11.57 -19.64
C ILE A 280 -15.54 -12.78 -19.68
N ASP A 281 -15.18 -13.81 -20.41
CA ASP A 281 -15.85 -15.11 -20.36
C ASP A 281 -15.57 -15.78 -19.01
N THR A 282 -16.61 -16.06 -18.24
CA THR A 282 -16.50 -16.53 -16.84
C THR A 282 -15.98 -17.97 -16.74
N HIS A 283 -16.10 -18.74 -17.82
CA HIS A 283 -15.67 -20.13 -17.87
C HIS A 283 -14.22 -20.28 -18.33
N THR A 284 -13.86 -19.56 -19.40
CA THR A 284 -12.56 -19.70 -20.06
C THR A 284 -11.56 -18.61 -19.69
N GLY A 285 -12.02 -17.46 -19.22
CA GLY A 285 -11.18 -16.28 -19.01
C GLY A 285 -10.93 -15.45 -20.27
N ASN A 286 -11.39 -15.89 -21.45
CA ASN A 286 -11.22 -15.14 -22.69
C ASN A 286 -11.81 -13.73 -22.57
N THR A 287 -10.97 -12.73 -22.79
CA THR A 287 -11.33 -11.33 -22.54
C THR A 287 -11.31 -10.52 -23.82
N VAL A 288 -12.38 -9.76 -24.05
CA VAL A 288 -12.46 -8.75 -25.13
C VAL A 288 -12.42 -7.37 -24.48
N LEU A 289 -11.47 -6.53 -24.92
CA LEU A 289 -11.38 -5.14 -24.48
C LEU A 289 -12.00 -4.25 -25.55
N ILE A 290 -13.06 -3.55 -25.20
CA ILE A 290 -13.75 -2.57 -26.06
C ILE A 290 -13.40 -1.19 -25.54
N GLN A 291 -12.54 -0.49 -26.25
CA GLN A 291 -12.13 0.86 -25.91
C GLN A 291 -13.03 1.88 -26.60
N LEU A 292 -13.58 2.79 -25.82
CA LEU A 292 -14.47 3.85 -26.30
C LEU A 292 -13.73 5.19 -26.34
N PRO A 293 -13.87 5.98 -27.43
CA PRO A 293 -13.34 7.33 -27.47
C PRO A 293 -14.01 8.20 -26.38
N ARG A 294 -13.20 8.87 -25.57
CA ARG A 294 -13.69 9.72 -24.48
C ARG A 294 -14.56 10.90 -24.96
N ASN A 295 -14.31 11.37 -26.17
CA ASN A 295 -14.98 12.48 -26.83
C ASN A 295 -16.17 12.03 -27.71
N LEU A 296 -16.73 10.84 -27.45
CA LEU A 296 -17.92 10.37 -28.13
C LEU A 296 -19.08 11.28 -27.76
N GLU A 297 -19.73 11.81 -28.77
CA GLU A 297 -20.93 12.69 -28.70
C GLU A 297 -22.21 11.88 -28.83
N ASN A 298 -23.35 12.53 -28.58
CA ASN A 298 -24.66 11.94 -28.72
C ASN A 298 -24.83 10.62 -27.98
N VAL A 299 -24.30 10.57 -26.78
CA VAL A 299 -24.20 9.35 -25.95
C VAL A 299 -25.59 8.77 -25.67
N PRO A 300 -25.92 7.57 -26.21
CA PRO A 300 -27.22 6.95 -25.99
C PRO A 300 -27.28 6.26 -24.61
N PHE A 301 -28.50 6.08 -24.11
CA PHE A 301 -28.78 5.32 -22.92
C PHE A 301 -29.70 4.13 -23.24
N PRO A 302 -29.62 3.02 -22.48
CA PRO A 302 -30.44 1.83 -22.72
C PRO A 302 -31.92 2.14 -22.66
N THR A 303 -32.68 1.64 -23.63
CA THR A 303 -34.14 1.80 -23.67
C THR A 303 -34.79 1.32 -22.38
N GLY A 304 -35.66 2.13 -21.80
CA GLY A 304 -36.31 1.83 -20.53
C GLY A 304 -35.58 2.29 -19.28
N SER A 305 -34.32 2.75 -19.38
CA SER A 305 -33.64 3.43 -18.28
C SER A 305 -34.22 4.80 -17.99
N ASP A 306 -34.06 5.27 -16.76
CA ASP A 306 -34.51 6.63 -16.40
C ASP A 306 -33.75 7.70 -17.19
N LEU A 307 -32.50 7.48 -17.50
CA LEU A 307 -31.71 8.38 -18.35
C LEU A 307 -32.21 8.42 -19.80
N ALA A 308 -32.71 7.30 -20.35
CA ALA A 308 -33.32 7.33 -21.69
C ALA A 308 -34.62 8.10 -21.73
N LYS A 309 -35.34 8.26 -20.61
CA LYS A 309 -36.54 9.12 -20.54
C LYS A 309 -36.16 10.59 -20.58
N VAL A 310 -35.06 10.96 -19.94
CA VAL A 310 -34.54 12.33 -19.92
C VAL A 310 -33.82 12.68 -21.22
N TYR A 311 -33.04 11.73 -21.76
CA TYR A 311 -32.29 11.89 -23.00
C TYR A 311 -32.79 10.92 -24.09
N PRO A 312 -34.01 11.11 -24.63
CA PRO A 312 -34.60 10.13 -25.57
C PRO A 312 -33.84 9.99 -26.90
N ASN A 313 -33.09 11.02 -27.28
CA ASN A 313 -32.24 11.03 -28.48
C ASN A 313 -30.75 10.87 -28.16
N GLY A 314 -30.42 10.42 -26.96
CA GLY A 314 -29.06 10.47 -26.41
C GLY A 314 -28.77 11.84 -25.80
N ARG A 315 -27.61 11.96 -25.14
CA ARG A 315 -27.13 13.21 -24.54
C ARG A 315 -26.50 14.08 -25.63
N VAL A 316 -27.36 14.91 -26.26
CA VAL A 316 -27.02 15.78 -27.39
C VAL A 316 -26.84 17.19 -26.89
N TRP A 317 -25.79 17.90 -27.32
CA TRP A 317 -25.65 19.33 -27.04
C TRP A 317 -26.64 20.13 -27.86
N ASP A 318 -27.32 21.07 -27.20
CA ASP A 318 -28.35 21.93 -27.80
C ASP A 318 -27.77 23.18 -28.49
N GLY A 319 -26.43 23.35 -28.45
CA GLY A 319 -25.73 24.50 -29.02
C GLY A 319 -25.79 25.77 -28.16
N THR A 320 -26.41 25.72 -26.99
CA THR A 320 -26.64 26.90 -26.14
C THR A 320 -26.28 26.70 -24.67
N THR A 321 -26.50 25.51 -24.13
CA THR A 321 -26.30 25.21 -22.70
C THR A 321 -24.91 24.63 -22.47
N GLY A 322 -24.09 25.33 -21.71
CA GLY A 322 -22.71 24.86 -21.42
C GLY A 322 -21.82 24.84 -22.66
N SER A 323 -20.84 23.97 -22.66
CA SER A 323 -19.93 23.72 -23.78
C SER A 323 -20.14 22.32 -24.36
N GLU A 324 -19.86 22.12 -25.65
CA GLU A 324 -19.98 20.83 -26.35
C GLU A 324 -19.25 19.71 -25.65
N ASP A 325 -18.05 19.99 -25.13
CA ASP A 325 -17.24 19.01 -24.41
C ASP A 325 -17.86 18.55 -23.07
N SER A 326 -18.81 19.29 -22.52
CA SER A 326 -19.62 18.91 -21.36
C SER A 326 -20.65 17.82 -21.69
N TYR A 327 -20.94 17.59 -22.98
CA TYR A 327 -21.90 16.60 -23.46
C TYR A 327 -21.25 15.31 -23.98
N MET A 328 -19.91 15.26 -24.01
CA MET A 328 -19.15 14.08 -24.42
C MET A 328 -19.19 12.97 -23.36
N LEU A 329 -18.81 11.76 -23.76
CA LEU A 329 -18.80 10.55 -22.91
C LEU A 329 -17.98 10.75 -21.61
N ASN A 330 -16.82 11.39 -21.69
CA ASN A 330 -15.96 11.62 -20.52
C ASN A 330 -16.56 12.59 -19.48
N ALA A 331 -17.56 13.37 -19.86
CA ALA A 331 -18.26 14.30 -18.96
C ALA A 331 -19.45 13.63 -18.25
N VAL A 332 -19.94 12.49 -18.73
CA VAL A 332 -21.12 11.79 -18.17
C VAL A 332 -20.93 11.51 -16.69
N TRP A 333 -19.74 11.09 -16.26
CA TRP A 333 -19.44 10.77 -14.87
C TRP A 333 -19.80 11.90 -13.89
N ASN A 334 -19.50 13.13 -14.26
CA ASN A 334 -19.70 14.27 -13.39
C ASN A 334 -21.02 15.04 -13.70
N GLN A 335 -21.27 15.32 -14.97
CA GLN A 335 -22.33 16.22 -15.39
C GLN A 335 -23.74 15.59 -15.21
N VAL A 336 -23.91 14.32 -15.60
CA VAL A 336 -25.24 13.69 -15.55
C VAL A 336 -25.81 13.60 -14.13
N PRO A 337 -25.05 13.20 -13.11
CA PRO A 337 -25.52 13.24 -11.73
C PRO A 337 -25.79 14.65 -11.19
N GLN A 338 -25.06 15.65 -11.66
CA GLN A 338 -25.27 17.05 -11.25
C GLN A 338 -26.54 17.64 -11.91
N GLU A 339 -26.78 17.32 -13.18
CA GLU A 339 -27.97 17.74 -13.91
C GLU A 339 -29.25 17.08 -13.40
N HIS A 340 -29.15 15.81 -12.95
CA HIS A 340 -30.26 14.97 -12.52
C HIS A 340 -30.02 14.28 -11.18
N PRO A 341 -29.79 15.00 -10.09
CA PRO A 341 -29.50 14.41 -8.79
C PRO A 341 -30.65 13.55 -8.26
N GLU A 342 -31.87 13.82 -8.67
CA GLU A 342 -33.07 13.04 -8.32
C GLU A 342 -33.01 11.60 -8.80
N LEU A 343 -32.30 11.30 -9.90
CA LEU A 343 -32.15 9.94 -10.43
C LEU A 343 -31.14 9.11 -9.68
N PHE A 344 -30.28 9.75 -8.86
CA PHE A 344 -29.14 9.08 -8.20
C PHE A 344 -29.20 9.08 -6.67
N LYS A 345 -30.38 9.36 -6.07
CA LYS A 345 -30.56 9.39 -4.60
C LYS A 345 -30.29 8.05 -3.91
N ASP A 346 -30.49 6.94 -4.62
CA ASP A 346 -30.40 5.59 -4.07
C ASP A 346 -29.11 4.88 -4.49
N THR A 347 -28.08 5.61 -4.85
CA THR A 347 -26.75 5.07 -5.16
C THR A 347 -25.65 5.86 -4.46
N ASP A 348 -24.60 5.15 -4.08
CA ASP A 348 -23.39 5.73 -3.52
C ASP A 348 -22.34 5.98 -4.63
N PHE A 349 -22.64 5.56 -5.89
CA PHE A 349 -21.78 5.69 -7.07
C PHE A 349 -22.50 6.37 -8.25
N PRO A 350 -23.01 7.61 -8.09
CA PRO A 350 -23.82 8.26 -9.12
C PRO A 350 -23.11 8.39 -10.47
N GLY A 351 -21.83 8.80 -10.48
CA GLY A 351 -21.04 8.92 -11.70
C GLY A 351 -20.78 7.60 -12.39
N ALA A 352 -20.53 6.55 -11.60
CA ALA A 352 -20.33 5.21 -12.13
C ALA A 352 -21.60 4.66 -12.77
N ASP A 353 -22.75 4.77 -12.07
CA ASP A 353 -24.03 4.29 -12.59
C ASP A 353 -24.42 5.02 -13.88
N ALA A 354 -24.23 6.35 -13.96
CA ALA A 354 -24.45 7.11 -15.17
C ALA A 354 -23.56 6.64 -16.32
N THR A 355 -22.26 6.46 -16.07
CA THR A 355 -21.28 6.04 -17.09
C THR A 355 -21.50 4.58 -17.52
N LYS A 356 -21.85 3.68 -16.59
CA LYS A 356 -22.22 2.30 -16.91
C LYS A 356 -23.42 2.23 -17.84
N LEU A 357 -24.46 3.06 -17.58
CA LEU A 357 -25.62 3.16 -18.47
C LEU A 357 -25.23 3.73 -19.84
N ALA A 358 -24.39 4.76 -19.90
CA ALA A 358 -23.89 5.31 -21.15
C ALA A 358 -23.15 4.24 -21.98
N VAL A 359 -22.20 3.53 -21.37
CA VAL A 359 -21.46 2.46 -22.04
C VAL A 359 -22.37 1.30 -22.46
N SER A 360 -23.38 0.97 -21.63
CA SER A 360 -24.39 -0.01 -22.00
C SER A 360 -25.23 0.42 -23.21
N GLY A 361 -25.57 1.71 -23.29
CA GLY A 361 -26.29 2.27 -24.45
C GLY A 361 -25.47 2.24 -25.73
N ILE A 362 -24.16 2.51 -25.64
CA ILE A 362 -23.23 2.51 -26.78
C ILE A 362 -22.96 1.07 -27.29
N THR A 363 -22.71 0.16 -26.38
CA THR A 363 -22.23 -1.21 -26.72
C THR A 363 -23.36 -2.23 -26.87
N GLY A 364 -24.53 -1.96 -26.31
CA GLY A 364 -25.60 -2.93 -26.18
C GLY A 364 -25.37 -3.99 -25.11
N LEU A 365 -24.24 -3.93 -24.38
CA LEU A 365 -23.87 -4.87 -23.32
C LEU A 365 -24.24 -4.30 -21.95
N SER A 366 -24.73 -5.15 -21.05
CA SER A 366 -24.89 -4.75 -19.64
C SER A 366 -23.55 -4.60 -18.97
N VAL A 367 -23.30 -3.48 -18.28
CA VAL A 367 -22.07 -3.28 -17.49
C VAL A 367 -22.32 -3.68 -16.04
N ASP A 368 -21.57 -4.63 -15.53
CA ASP A 368 -21.77 -5.20 -14.20
C ASP A 368 -21.11 -4.35 -13.11
N TYR A 369 -19.81 -4.15 -13.24
CA TYR A 369 -19.00 -3.43 -12.27
C TYR A 369 -18.15 -2.37 -12.94
N PHE A 370 -17.61 -1.46 -12.12
CA PHE A 370 -16.58 -0.55 -12.59
C PHE A 370 -15.33 -0.65 -11.72
N VAL A 371 -14.21 -0.27 -12.31
CA VAL A 371 -12.94 0.02 -11.63
C VAL A 371 -12.44 1.33 -12.18
N MET A 372 -12.32 2.34 -11.35
CA MET A 372 -11.75 3.64 -11.72
C MET A 372 -10.37 3.77 -11.08
N ILE A 373 -9.39 4.16 -11.89
CA ILE A 373 -8.03 4.46 -11.46
C ILE A 373 -7.79 5.95 -11.68
N ASN A 374 -7.40 6.65 -10.61
CA ASN A 374 -7.08 8.06 -10.66
C ASN A 374 -5.64 8.27 -11.16
N ILE A 375 -5.44 9.26 -12.04
CA ILE A 375 -4.11 9.59 -12.58
C ILE A 375 -3.13 10.04 -11.49
N ASP A 376 -3.58 10.80 -10.49
CA ASP A 376 -2.72 11.20 -9.35
C ASP A 376 -2.27 9.99 -8.53
N GLY A 377 -3.11 8.98 -8.43
CA GLY A 377 -2.76 7.72 -7.81
C GLY A 377 -1.67 6.96 -8.58
N ILE A 378 -1.66 7.05 -9.92
CA ILE A 378 -0.58 6.47 -10.74
C ILE A 378 0.76 7.17 -10.41
N GLN A 379 0.76 8.49 -10.24
CA GLN A 379 1.95 9.22 -9.81
C GLN A 379 2.48 8.68 -8.48
N LYS A 380 1.63 8.58 -7.46
CA LYS A 380 1.99 8.04 -6.14
C LYS A 380 2.47 6.59 -6.22
N LEU A 381 1.84 5.76 -7.06
CA LEU A 381 2.24 4.37 -7.26
C LEU A 381 3.63 4.26 -7.88
N VAL A 382 3.90 5.05 -8.93
CA VAL A 382 5.20 5.08 -9.59
C VAL A 382 6.28 5.53 -8.61
N ASP A 383 6.05 6.57 -7.81
CA ASP A 383 6.97 7.02 -6.78
C ASP A 383 7.19 5.96 -5.69
N ALA A 384 6.11 5.31 -5.24
CA ALA A 384 6.18 4.21 -4.28
C ALA A 384 7.00 3.02 -4.81
N MET A 385 6.91 2.73 -6.11
CA MET A 385 7.72 1.71 -6.79
C MET A 385 9.18 2.15 -7.00
N GLY A 386 9.49 3.44 -6.86
CA GLY A 386 10.82 4.03 -7.08
C GLY A 386 11.06 4.41 -8.52
N GLY A 387 10.04 4.75 -9.23
CA GLY A 387 10.09 5.13 -10.63
C GLY A 387 9.72 4.00 -11.58
N VAL A 388 9.54 4.33 -12.84
CA VAL A 388 9.21 3.40 -13.92
C VAL A 388 10.11 3.63 -15.13
N THR A 389 10.49 2.57 -15.83
CA THR A 389 11.34 2.67 -17.02
C THR A 389 10.51 2.42 -18.27
N VAL A 390 10.52 3.42 -19.19
CA VAL A 390 9.79 3.39 -20.46
C VAL A 390 10.66 3.93 -21.60
N ASN A 391 10.25 3.67 -22.84
CA ASN A 391 10.85 4.33 -24.01
C ASN A 391 10.09 5.62 -24.30
N VAL A 392 10.84 6.70 -24.50
CA VAL A 392 10.32 8.01 -24.90
C VAL A 392 10.74 8.22 -26.37
N ASN A 393 9.78 8.07 -27.28
CA ASN A 393 10.07 8.03 -28.73
C ASN A 393 10.13 9.44 -29.37
N PHE A 394 9.57 10.45 -28.71
CA PHE A 394 9.63 11.87 -29.13
C PHE A 394 9.58 12.77 -27.87
N PRO A 395 9.94 14.05 -27.98
CA PRO A 395 9.91 14.96 -26.84
C PRO A 395 8.47 15.13 -26.33
N ILE A 396 8.22 14.78 -25.07
CA ILE A 396 6.89 14.90 -24.46
C ILE A 396 6.87 16.14 -23.60
N ALA A 397 6.02 17.09 -23.96
CA ALA A 397 5.88 18.35 -23.27
C ALA A 397 5.36 18.18 -21.84
N LYS A 398 5.99 18.88 -20.90
CA LYS A 398 5.55 19.01 -19.51
C LYS A 398 4.98 20.39 -19.27
N GLY A 399 3.88 20.46 -18.54
CA GLY A 399 3.15 21.69 -18.38
C GLY A 399 2.49 22.14 -19.69
N GLY A 400 1.49 22.95 -19.55
CA GLY A 400 0.75 23.54 -20.63
C GLY A 400 -0.58 24.06 -20.12
N HIS A 401 -1.06 25.11 -20.74
CA HIS A 401 -2.37 25.68 -20.50
C HIS A 401 -2.89 26.28 -21.80
N VAL A 402 -4.19 26.34 -21.92
CA VAL A 402 -4.87 27.12 -22.96
C VAL A 402 -5.01 28.53 -22.40
N ASP A 403 -4.45 29.53 -23.06
CA ASP A 403 -4.62 30.91 -22.64
C ASP A 403 -6.05 31.43 -22.92
N GLY A 404 -6.37 32.63 -22.42
CA GLY A 404 -7.67 33.24 -22.61
C GLY A 404 -8.04 33.58 -24.08
N TYR A 405 -7.11 33.37 -25.01
CA TYR A 405 -7.30 33.55 -26.46
C TYR A 405 -7.40 32.22 -27.22
N GLY A 406 -7.29 31.10 -26.52
CA GLY A 406 -7.37 29.79 -27.13
C GLY A 406 -6.03 29.25 -27.64
N ASP A 407 -4.91 29.97 -27.42
CA ASP A 407 -3.59 29.53 -27.78
C ASP A 407 -3.08 28.49 -26.75
N GLU A 408 -2.66 27.33 -27.24
CA GLU A 408 -2.18 26.23 -26.41
C GLU A 408 -0.68 26.40 -26.18
N ALA A 409 -0.30 26.79 -24.96
CA ALA A 409 1.09 26.81 -24.54
C ALA A 409 1.53 25.41 -24.09
N CYS A 410 2.48 24.82 -24.82
CA CYS A 410 3.02 23.50 -24.55
C CYS A 410 4.44 23.53 -24.00
N GLY A 411 4.73 22.70 -23.00
CA GLY A 411 6.08 22.51 -22.51
C GLY A 411 6.62 23.64 -21.65
N VAL A 412 5.73 24.37 -20.95
CA VAL A 412 6.13 25.47 -20.05
C VAL A 412 7.07 25.00 -18.93
N ASP A 413 6.97 23.71 -18.52
CA ASP A 413 7.84 23.05 -17.53
C ASP A 413 8.94 22.20 -18.21
N GLY A 414 9.18 22.40 -19.52
CA GLY A 414 10.15 21.66 -20.31
C GLY A 414 9.58 20.40 -20.97
N ASN A 415 10.48 19.51 -21.35
CA ASN A 415 10.11 18.26 -22.04
C ASN A 415 10.77 17.06 -21.39
N LEU A 416 10.11 15.88 -21.49
CA LEU A 416 10.78 14.60 -21.29
C LEU A 416 11.71 14.33 -22.47
N SER A 417 12.96 13.97 -22.17
CA SER A 417 13.97 13.69 -23.20
C SER A 417 13.67 12.39 -23.94
N VAL A 418 13.91 12.41 -25.25
CA VAL A 418 13.85 11.20 -26.10
C VAL A 418 14.93 10.21 -25.69
N GLY A 419 14.56 8.94 -25.63
CA GLY A 419 15.52 7.87 -25.35
C GLY A 419 14.86 6.55 -25.02
N ALA A 420 15.62 5.48 -25.21
CA ALA A 420 15.25 4.16 -24.75
C ALA A 420 15.52 4.06 -23.23
N ASN A 421 14.71 3.26 -22.54
CA ASN A 421 14.86 2.96 -21.10
C ASN A 421 14.99 4.21 -20.22
N GLN A 422 14.20 5.22 -20.49
CA GLN A 422 14.14 6.43 -19.65
C GLN A 422 13.49 6.08 -18.31
N HIS A 423 14.20 6.39 -17.21
CA HIS A 423 13.66 6.23 -15.87
C HIS A 423 12.85 7.46 -15.49
N LEU A 424 11.57 7.29 -15.24
CA LEU A 424 10.63 8.33 -14.88
C LEU A 424 10.20 8.19 -13.41
N ASP A 425 10.25 9.27 -12.65
CA ASP A 425 9.53 9.39 -11.39
C ASP A 425 8.02 9.53 -11.63
N GLY A 426 7.23 9.59 -10.56
CA GLY A 426 5.78 9.69 -10.68
C GLY A 426 5.31 10.93 -11.45
N ALA A 427 5.92 12.10 -11.21
CA ALA A 427 5.56 13.33 -11.91
C ALA A 427 5.84 13.25 -13.42
N ASN A 428 7.01 12.74 -13.79
CA ASN A 428 7.38 12.56 -15.20
C ASN A 428 6.56 11.44 -15.86
N ALA A 429 6.23 10.36 -15.15
CA ALA A 429 5.35 9.31 -15.63
C ALA A 429 3.92 9.82 -15.86
N MET A 430 3.44 10.70 -14.98
CA MET A 430 2.14 11.36 -15.16
C MET A 430 2.13 12.21 -16.44
N TRP A 431 3.17 13.04 -16.68
CA TRP A 431 3.26 13.81 -17.93
C TRP A 431 3.40 12.92 -19.16
N TYR A 432 4.16 11.81 -19.07
CA TYR A 432 4.25 10.80 -20.14
C TYR A 432 2.87 10.26 -20.55
N ALA A 433 2.01 9.99 -19.57
CA ALA A 433 0.68 9.43 -19.80
C ALA A 433 -0.37 10.47 -20.19
N ARG A 434 -0.16 11.76 -19.89
CA ARG A 434 -1.17 12.80 -19.95
C ARG A 434 -0.99 13.77 -21.09
N SER A 435 0.25 14.12 -21.43
CA SER A 435 0.56 15.15 -22.43
C SER A 435 -0.03 14.80 -23.81
N ARG A 436 -0.61 15.79 -24.47
CA ARG A 436 -1.08 15.71 -25.86
C ARG A 436 -0.31 16.63 -26.77
N CYS A 437 0.39 17.58 -26.18
CA CYS A 437 1.16 18.58 -26.86
C CYS A 437 2.22 17.95 -27.76
N ASN A 438 2.29 18.40 -29.01
CA ASN A 438 3.26 17.93 -30.01
C ASN A 438 3.20 16.43 -30.32
N ASP A 439 2.14 15.74 -29.92
CA ASP A 439 1.92 14.35 -30.31
C ASP A 439 1.24 14.32 -31.71
N PRO A 440 1.88 13.74 -32.73
CA PRO A 440 1.32 13.69 -34.07
C PRO A 440 -0.01 12.93 -34.16
N ASP A 441 -0.26 12.03 -33.18
CA ASP A 441 -1.47 11.22 -33.11
C ASP A 441 -2.45 11.70 -32.01
N TYR A 442 -2.19 12.87 -31.40
CA TYR A 442 -3.06 13.47 -30.36
C TYR A 442 -3.51 12.47 -29.29
N ASP A 443 -4.82 12.24 -29.17
CA ASP A 443 -5.41 11.36 -28.17
C ASP A 443 -5.00 9.90 -28.33
N TYR A 444 -4.83 9.40 -29.57
CA TYR A 444 -4.39 8.03 -29.81
C TYR A 444 -2.94 7.82 -29.37
N GLY A 445 -2.07 8.81 -29.56
CA GLY A 445 -0.71 8.79 -29.03
C GLY A 445 -0.69 8.73 -27.53
N ARG A 446 -1.51 9.54 -26.85
CA ARG A 446 -1.69 9.48 -25.39
C ARG A 446 -2.17 8.12 -24.93
N MET A 447 -3.18 7.53 -25.56
CA MET A 447 -3.71 6.21 -25.23
C MET A 447 -2.65 5.12 -25.34
N ARG A 448 -1.80 5.15 -26.37
CA ARG A 448 -0.66 4.23 -26.51
C ARG A 448 0.35 4.41 -25.37
N ARG A 449 0.68 5.65 -24.99
CA ARG A 449 1.60 5.92 -23.86
C ARG A 449 1.01 5.43 -22.54
N GLN A 450 -0.28 5.59 -22.29
CA GLN A 450 -0.97 5.04 -21.12
C GLN A 450 -0.83 3.52 -21.06
N SER A 451 -1.07 2.83 -22.17
CA SER A 451 -0.88 1.37 -22.26
C SER A 451 0.58 0.95 -22.02
N CYS A 452 1.54 1.71 -22.57
CA CYS A 452 2.97 1.47 -22.34
C CYS A 452 3.34 1.65 -20.87
N LEU A 453 2.83 2.68 -20.20
CA LEU A 453 3.08 2.95 -18.79
C LEU A 453 2.50 1.83 -17.90
N ILE A 454 1.25 1.42 -18.15
CA ILE A 454 0.62 0.31 -17.41
C ILE A 454 1.45 -0.97 -17.56
N ASN A 455 1.84 -1.32 -18.78
CA ASN A 455 2.68 -2.50 -19.03
C ASN A 455 4.03 -2.41 -18.33
N ALA A 456 4.64 -1.22 -18.27
CA ALA A 456 5.91 -1.00 -17.60
C ALA A 456 5.76 -1.15 -16.07
N VAL A 457 4.69 -0.61 -15.49
CA VAL A 457 4.36 -0.78 -14.07
C VAL A 457 4.18 -2.27 -13.74
N ILE A 458 3.38 -3.01 -14.53
CA ILE A 458 3.15 -4.46 -14.32
C ILE A 458 4.46 -5.24 -14.39
N LYS A 459 5.32 -4.96 -15.38
CA LYS A 459 6.61 -5.66 -15.53
C LYS A 459 7.59 -5.37 -14.40
N GLN A 460 7.55 -4.17 -13.83
CA GLN A 460 8.45 -3.75 -12.75
C GLN A 460 7.90 -4.06 -11.35
N ALA A 461 6.63 -4.41 -11.22
CA ALA A 461 6.03 -4.95 -10.01
C ALA A 461 6.52 -6.38 -9.71
N ASN A 462 7.85 -6.54 -9.56
CA ASN A 462 8.46 -7.82 -9.22
C ASN A 462 8.34 -8.10 -7.71
N PRO A 463 8.47 -9.37 -7.26
CA PRO A 463 8.31 -9.74 -5.86
C PRO A 463 9.23 -8.98 -4.89
N GLN A 464 10.45 -8.64 -5.31
CA GLN A 464 11.40 -7.90 -4.47
C GLN A 464 10.93 -6.46 -4.24
N THR A 465 10.52 -5.75 -5.29
CA THR A 465 9.96 -4.39 -5.19
C THR A 465 8.68 -4.38 -4.36
N MET A 466 7.81 -5.35 -4.59
CA MET A 466 6.55 -5.49 -3.84
C MET A 466 6.80 -5.71 -2.34
N LEU A 467 7.77 -6.55 -1.96
CA LEU A 467 8.09 -6.81 -0.56
C LEU A 467 8.77 -5.60 0.13
N THR A 468 9.74 -4.98 -0.55
CA THR A 468 10.54 -3.90 0.08
C THR A 468 9.80 -2.57 0.15
N ARG A 469 8.80 -2.35 -0.71
CA ARG A 469 8.03 -1.10 -0.81
C ARG A 469 6.54 -1.29 -0.59
N TYR A 470 6.17 -2.42 0.01
CA TYR A 470 4.77 -2.85 0.15
C TYR A 470 3.86 -1.79 0.77
N GLU A 471 4.28 -1.20 1.88
CA GLU A 471 3.47 -0.20 2.61
C GLU A 471 3.19 1.05 1.76
N ALA A 472 4.20 1.57 1.05
CA ALA A 472 4.05 2.72 0.18
C ALA A 472 3.15 2.41 -1.03
N ILE A 473 3.31 1.22 -1.63
CA ILE A 473 2.50 0.76 -2.77
C ILE A 473 1.05 0.54 -2.35
N ALA A 474 0.84 -0.08 -1.20
CA ALA A 474 -0.50 -0.34 -0.66
C ALA A 474 -1.23 0.97 -0.33
N SER A 475 -0.53 1.93 0.31
CA SER A 475 -1.09 3.26 0.59
C SER A 475 -1.43 4.03 -0.70
N ALA A 476 -0.55 3.99 -1.71
CA ALA A 476 -0.85 4.60 -3.01
C ALA A 476 -2.11 3.97 -3.64
N GLY A 477 -2.29 2.66 -3.53
CA GLY A 477 -3.45 1.94 -4.04
C GLY A 477 -4.77 2.39 -3.43
N GLN A 478 -4.79 2.73 -2.15
CA GLN A 478 -5.99 3.22 -1.46
C GLN A 478 -6.55 4.51 -2.06
N ASP A 479 -5.66 5.46 -2.37
CA ASP A 479 -6.03 6.76 -2.94
C ASP A 479 -6.28 6.71 -4.46
N MET A 480 -5.88 5.61 -5.10
CA MET A 480 -5.84 5.48 -6.55
C MET A 480 -7.09 4.83 -7.13
N MET A 481 -7.72 3.92 -6.40
CA MET A 481 -8.75 3.03 -6.94
C MET A 481 -10.12 3.27 -6.28
N SER A 482 -11.17 3.31 -7.12
CA SER A 482 -12.56 3.28 -6.68
C SER A 482 -13.30 2.21 -7.47
N THR A 483 -14.18 1.46 -6.81
CA THR A 483 -14.96 0.39 -7.45
C THR A 483 -16.26 0.12 -6.71
N ASP A 484 -17.26 -0.44 -7.41
CA ASP A 484 -18.48 -0.98 -6.82
C ASP A 484 -18.45 -2.51 -6.66
N ILE A 485 -17.29 -3.14 -6.92
CA ILE A 485 -17.08 -4.56 -6.66
C ILE A 485 -17.11 -4.79 -5.15
N PRO A 486 -18.03 -5.60 -4.63
CA PRO A 486 -18.08 -5.88 -3.20
C PRO A 486 -16.97 -6.85 -2.77
N GLU A 487 -16.50 -6.69 -1.53
CA GLU A 487 -15.40 -7.50 -0.97
C GLU A 487 -15.68 -9.02 -1.04
N ASN A 488 -16.92 -9.42 -0.85
CA ASN A 488 -17.30 -10.84 -0.86
C ASN A 488 -17.19 -11.52 -2.24
N LEU A 489 -17.00 -10.78 -3.32
CA LEU A 489 -16.74 -11.31 -4.67
C LEU A 489 -15.27 -11.35 -5.06
N LEU A 490 -14.39 -10.85 -4.22
CA LEU A 490 -12.98 -10.75 -4.58
C LEU A 490 -12.32 -12.13 -4.79
N ASP A 491 -12.74 -13.15 -4.05
CA ASP A 491 -12.26 -14.52 -4.24
C ASP A 491 -12.59 -15.03 -5.65
N ASP A 492 -13.81 -14.83 -6.10
CA ASP A 492 -14.29 -15.28 -7.41
C ASP A 492 -13.69 -14.46 -8.56
N ILE A 493 -13.50 -13.15 -8.34
CA ILE A 493 -12.82 -12.28 -9.30
C ILE A 493 -11.32 -12.62 -9.40
N ALA A 494 -10.66 -12.95 -8.29
CA ALA A 494 -9.28 -13.38 -8.29
C ALA A 494 -9.10 -14.71 -9.06
N ASP A 495 -10.01 -15.67 -8.84
CA ASP A 495 -10.03 -16.92 -9.60
C ASP A 495 -10.28 -16.69 -11.11
N LEU A 496 -11.18 -15.75 -11.43
CA LEU A 496 -11.42 -15.35 -12.83
C LEU A 496 -10.18 -14.66 -13.43
N ALA A 497 -9.52 -13.78 -12.69
CA ALA A 497 -8.29 -13.12 -13.14
C ALA A 497 -7.15 -14.11 -13.42
N LEU A 498 -7.04 -15.20 -12.67
CA LEU A 498 -6.10 -16.30 -12.95
C LEU A 498 -6.43 -16.99 -14.27
N LYS A 499 -7.72 -17.26 -14.56
CA LYS A 499 -8.14 -17.81 -15.85
C LYS A 499 -7.81 -16.86 -17.01
N VAL A 500 -8.03 -15.55 -16.85
CA VAL A 500 -7.67 -14.52 -17.86
C VAL A 500 -6.18 -14.52 -18.18
N LYS A 501 -5.33 -14.77 -17.17
CA LYS A 501 -3.87 -14.82 -17.36
C LYS A 501 -3.43 -16.06 -18.17
N ASP A 502 -4.13 -17.18 -18.01
CA ASP A 502 -3.79 -18.47 -18.60
C ASP A 502 -4.42 -18.65 -20.01
N GLY A 503 -5.42 -17.85 -20.40
CA GLY A 503 -6.09 -17.82 -21.69
C GLY A 503 -5.52 -16.78 -22.62
#